data_d76c65f778610ed00199e944565560f3
#
_entry.id   d76c65f778610ed00199e944565560f3
#
_cell.length_a   1.000
_cell.length_b   1.000
_cell.length_c   1.000
_cell.angle_alpha   90.00
_cell.angle_beta   90.00
_cell.angle_gamma   90.00
#
_symmetry.space_group_name_H-M   'P 1'
#
loop_
_entity.id
_entity.type
_entity.pdbx_description
1 polymer ?
#
loop_
_entity_poly.entity_id
_entity_poly.type
_entity_poly.pdbx_seq_one_letter_code
_entity_poly.pdbx_strand_id
1 'polypeptide(L)'
;MKKNSWTLLIIALLVGGLTALCAMSGQTQEKPFPSRQIDFVIPYDPGGSIDLMSRIFVEAIKAPLNVPVVPVNKPGAGGSIGTMFVLNTKPDGYTIGACSIGSLLISPIVEPKLPYKRSDLTVVCKTINYPMAIFVKADAPWKTLKELADYARQNPGKLRATVGGPTGAPALLVESFKIQAGGLNIINIPSKGGASQATAILGGHVEICSDPVAAEVSLLKAGRVRALATSNKVPGFPEIPTFEEAGVPGVTVSSWAGVIAPKALPKPVLDKLVSAFETASKNPAVIEQLHREAMNADFLGPDAFLKQLEKEEQMYTEIVRKVGLIK
;
A
#
# COMPACT_ATOMS: atom_id res chain seq x y z
N MET A 1 45.83 65.57 30.74
CA MET A 1 44.71 64.95 29.98
C MET A 1 45.26 63.75 29.16
N LYS A 2 45.57 62.61 29.77
CA LYS A 2 46.04 61.37 29.07
C LYS A 2 45.51 60.04 29.69
N LYS A 3 44.39 60.06 30.42
CA LYS A 3 43.91 58.86 31.12
C LYS A 3 42.77 58.07 30.44
N ASN A 4 42.19 58.56 29.34
CA ASN A 4 40.96 57.94 28.77
C ASN A 4 41.19 57.03 27.58
N SER A 5 42.42 56.98 27.00
CA SER A 5 42.67 56.15 25.79
C SER A 5 42.76 54.67 26.09
N TRP A 6 43.25 54.29 27.25
CA TRP A 6 43.40 52.87 27.60
C TRP A 6 42.08 52.17 27.97
N THR A 7 41.16 52.92 28.60
CA THR A 7 39.84 52.42 28.93
C THR A 7 38.99 52.15 27.68
N LEU A 8 39.11 53.00 26.67
CA LEU A 8 38.42 52.78 25.38
C LEU A 8 38.98 51.59 24.60
N LEU A 9 40.28 51.32 24.70
CA LEU A 9 40.91 50.16 24.05
C LEU A 9 40.51 48.83 24.71
N ILE A 10 40.39 48.81 26.01
CA ILE A 10 39.92 47.63 26.78
C ILE A 10 38.44 47.31 26.51
N ILE A 11 37.60 48.33 26.42
CA ILE A 11 36.15 48.17 26.08
C ILE A 11 36.03 47.68 24.61
N ALA A 12 36.80 48.19 23.67
CA ALA A 12 36.78 47.74 22.30
C ALA A 12 37.24 46.27 22.13
N LEU A 13 38.24 45.82 22.90
CA LEU A 13 38.70 44.46 22.95
C LEU A 13 37.68 43.50 23.61
N LEU A 14 37.00 43.96 24.67
CA LEU A 14 35.94 43.14 25.32
C LEU A 14 34.68 43.02 24.43
N VAL A 15 34.27 44.08 23.75
CA VAL A 15 33.14 44.03 22.79
C VAL A 15 33.49 43.22 21.56
N GLY A 16 34.72 43.32 21.02
CA GLY A 16 35.19 42.49 19.92
C GLY A 16 35.31 41.01 20.28
N GLY A 17 35.73 40.70 21.52
CA GLY A 17 35.76 39.33 22.05
C GLY A 17 34.37 38.72 22.24
N LEU A 18 33.40 39.52 22.69
CA LEU A 18 32.04 39.06 22.87
C LEU A 18 31.31 38.82 21.56
N THR A 19 31.55 39.64 20.54
CA THR A 19 30.99 39.44 19.18
C THR A 19 31.60 38.22 18.46
N ALA A 20 32.91 37.95 18.68
CA ALA A 20 33.55 36.75 18.16
C ALA A 20 33.07 35.46 18.83
N LEU A 21 32.74 35.49 20.13
CA LEU A 21 32.16 34.36 20.85
C LEU A 21 30.71 34.08 20.41
N CYS A 22 29.93 35.12 20.11
CA CYS A 22 28.55 34.94 19.57
C CYS A 22 28.55 34.43 18.11
N ALA A 23 29.58 34.67 17.33
CA ALA A 23 29.70 34.16 15.95
C ALA A 23 30.10 32.67 15.89
N MET A 24 30.59 32.09 17.01
CA MET A 24 30.89 30.66 17.13
C MET A 24 29.67 29.83 17.65
N SER A 25 28.53 30.50 17.96
CA SER A 25 27.33 29.81 18.39
C SER A 25 26.61 29.14 17.20
N GLY A 26 26.96 27.90 16.96
CA GLY A 26 25.98 26.92 16.52
C GLY A 26 25.71 26.85 15.03
N GLN A 27 26.71 26.57 14.23
CA GLN A 27 26.43 25.59 13.17
C GLN A 27 26.25 24.23 13.86
N THR A 28 25.05 23.94 14.34
CA THR A 28 24.62 22.55 14.55
C THR A 28 24.72 21.89 13.18
N GLN A 29 25.84 21.22 12.95
CA GLN A 29 26.02 20.38 11.77
C GLN A 29 24.90 19.32 11.86
N GLU A 30 23.80 19.54 11.13
CA GLU A 30 22.73 18.56 11.07
C GLU A 30 23.36 17.24 10.66
N LYS A 31 23.24 16.25 11.54
CA LYS A 31 23.77 14.92 11.22
C LYS A 31 23.11 14.45 9.93
N PRO A 32 23.89 13.84 9.00
CA PRO A 32 23.31 13.39 7.74
C PRO A 32 22.17 12.42 7.99
N PHE A 33 21.10 12.54 7.19
CA PHE A 33 19.97 11.60 7.25
C PHE A 33 20.38 10.20 6.79
N PRO A 34 19.90 9.15 7.49
CA PRO A 34 19.23 9.16 8.79
C PRO A 34 20.24 9.10 9.94
N SER A 35 19.93 9.75 11.07
CA SER A 35 20.77 9.75 12.28
C SER A 35 20.03 9.28 13.54
N ARG A 36 18.74 8.91 13.41
CA ARG A 36 17.87 8.41 14.47
C ARG A 36 16.84 7.45 13.91
N GLN A 37 16.06 6.85 14.79
CA GLN A 37 14.95 5.95 14.44
C GLN A 37 14.00 6.58 13.42
N ILE A 38 13.52 5.74 12.49
CA ILE A 38 12.46 6.03 11.53
C ILE A 38 11.20 5.25 11.93
N ASP A 39 10.08 5.95 12.02
CA ASP A 39 8.76 5.34 12.23
C ASP A 39 8.14 4.99 10.87
N PHE A 40 7.80 3.72 10.68
CA PHE A 40 7.13 3.22 9.49
C PHE A 40 5.64 2.98 9.79
N VAL A 41 4.79 3.89 9.34
CA VAL A 41 3.34 3.83 9.60
C VAL A 41 2.70 2.78 8.69
N ILE A 42 1.94 1.87 9.30
CA ILE A 42 1.15 0.86 8.60
C ILE A 42 -0.32 1.22 8.76
N PRO A 43 -1.03 1.64 7.68
CA PRO A 43 -2.40 2.15 7.77
C PRO A 43 -3.48 1.06 7.88
N TYR A 44 -3.11 -0.15 8.28
CA TYR A 44 -3.98 -1.32 8.38
C TYR A 44 -3.74 -2.11 9.66
N ASP A 45 -4.69 -2.99 9.99
CA ASP A 45 -4.58 -3.88 11.14
C ASP A 45 -3.40 -4.84 11.01
N PRO A 46 -2.79 -5.26 12.14
CA PRO A 46 -1.75 -6.28 12.16
C PRO A 46 -2.20 -7.60 11.52
N GLY A 47 -1.29 -8.26 10.81
CA GLY A 47 -1.51 -9.58 10.19
C GLY A 47 -2.13 -9.55 8.80
N GLY A 48 -2.55 -8.39 8.29
CA GLY A 48 -3.00 -8.24 6.90
C GLY A 48 -1.83 -8.15 5.91
N SER A 49 -2.12 -8.27 4.61
CA SER A 49 -1.09 -8.28 3.54
C SER A 49 -0.16 -7.07 3.58
N ILE A 50 -0.69 -5.86 3.87
CA ILE A 50 0.12 -4.64 3.97
C ILE A 50 0.99 -4.64 5.23
N ASP A 51 0.51 -5.19 6.36
CA ASP A 51 1.31 -5.31 7.58
C ASP A 51 2.46 -6.30 7.38
N LEU A 52 2.18 -7.48 6.81
CA LEU A 52 3.20 -8.50 6.51
C LEU A 52 4.29 -7.94 5.58
N MET A 53 3.90 -7.36 4.45
CA MET A 53 4.82 -6.69 3.53
C MET A 53 5.66 -5.63 4.24
N SER A 54 5.01 -4.75 5.00
CA SER A 54 5.68 -3.65 5.69
C SER A 54 6.75 -4.17 6.66
N ARG A 55 6.47 -5.22 7.42
CA ARG A 55 7.43 -5.81 8.36
C ARG A 55 8.61 -6.46 7.65
N ILE A 56 8.40 -7.12 6.51
CA ILE A 56 9.48 -7.68 5.68
C ILE A 56 10.41 -6.55 5.21
N PHE A 57 9.86 -5.47 4.65
CA PHE A 57 10.68 -4.34 4.18
C PHE A 57 11.31 -3.55 5.31
N VAL A 58 10.58 -3.31 6.41
CA VAL A 58 11.12 -2.62 7.60
C VAL A 58 12.37 -3.33 8.11
N GLU A 59 12.37 -4.65 8.19
CA GLU A 59 13.54 -5.40 8.61
C GLU A 59 14.70 -5.27 7.61
N ALA A 60 14.39 -5.38 6.32
CA ALA A 60 15.38 -5.36 5.26
C ALA A 60 16.08 -4.00 5.07
N ILE A 61 15.39 -2.88 5.33
CA ILE A 61 15.96 -1.52 5.16
C ILE A 61 16.76 -1.03 6.36
N LYS A 62 16.73 -1.71 7.51
CA LYS A 62 17.52 -1.32 8.69
C LYS A 62 19.01 -1.28 8.40
N ALA A 63 19.54 -2.31 7.73
CA ALA A 63 20.96 -2.38 7.40
C ALA A 63 21.41 -1.27 6.44
N PRO A 64 20.78 -1.04 5.28
CA PRO A 64 21.18 0.05 4.37
C PRO A 64 20.98 1.45 4.95
N LEU A 65 20.04 1.63 5.88
CA LEU A 65 19.82 2.92 6.55
C LEU A 65 20.69 3.11 7.80
N ASN A 66 21.18 2.01 8.38
CA ASN A 66 22.00 1.99 9.60
C ASN A 66 21.35 2.70 10.81
N VAL A 67 20.02 2.62 10.91
CA VAL A 67 19.22 3.10 12.03
C VAL A 67 18.06 2.12 12.31
N PRO A 68 17.48 2.13 13.53
CA PRO A 68 16.24 1.41 13.78
C PRO A 68 15.10 1.93 12.89
N VAL A 69 14.32 1.01 12.32
CA VAL A 69 13.05 1.32 11.66
C VAL A 69 11.96 0.55 12.40
N VAL A 70 10.94 1.25 12.86
CA VAL A 70 9.91 0.69 13.75
C VAL A 70 8.54 0.74 13.07
N PRO A 71 7.87 -0.41 12.90
CA PRO A 71 6.52 -0.45 12.33
C PRO A 71 5.50 0.03 13.37
N VAL A 72 4.59 0.94 12.95
CA VAL A 72 3.55 1.54 13.79
C VAL A 72 2.19 1.40 13.09
N ASN A 73 1.31 0.53 13.56
CA ASN A 73 -0.02 0.38 12.97
C ASN A 73 -0.93 1.56 13.35
N LYS A 74 -1.57 2.16 12.33
CA LYS A 74 -2.57 3.25 12.43
C LYS A 74 -3.76 2.93 11.52
N PRO A 75 -4.55 1.89 11.86
CA PRO A 75 -5.62 1.40 10.99
C PRO A 75 -6.84 2.32 10.97
N GLY A 76 -7.68 2.13 9.97
CA GLY A 76 -9.02 2.72 9.88
C GLY A 76 -9.30 3.45 8.57
N ALA A 77 -10.59 3.53 8.23
CA ALA A 77 -11.13 4.19 7.03
C ALA A 77 -10.37 3.79 5.74
N GLY A 78 -10.23 2.46 5.48
CA GLY A 78 -9.55 1.98 4.27
C GLY A 78 -8.08 2.38 4.14
N GLY A 79 -7.42 2.72 5.26
CA GLY A 79 -6.02 3.20 5.31
C GLY A 79 -5.89 4.72 5.34
N SER A 80 -6.98 5.47 5.22
CA SER A 80 -6.95 6.94 5.18
C SER A 80 -6.46 7.56 6.50
N ILE A 81 -6.76 6.94 7.65
CA ILE A 81 -6.30 7.45 8.96
C ILE A 81 -4.76 7.42 9.04
N GLY A 82 -4.14 6.29 8.70
CA GLY A 82 -2.68 6.18 8.70
C GLY A 82 -2.02 7.06 7.64
N THR A 83 -2.61 7.17 6.45
CA THR A 83 -2.14 8.08 5.39
C THR A 83 -2.16 9.53 5.86
N MET A 84 -3.24 9.99 6.49
CA MET A 84 -3.33 11.34 7.09
C MET A 84 -2.33 11.55 8.22
N PHE A 85 -2.09 10.52 9.04
CA PHE A 85 -1.06 10.63 10.07
C PHE A 85 0.31 10.93 9.46
N VAL A 86 0.72 10.19 8.41
CA VAL A 86 1.97 10.46 7.68
C VAL A 86 1.99 11.87 7.13
N LEU A 87 0.93 12.30 6.45
CA LEU A 87 0.82 13.61 5.80
C LEU A 87 1.05 14.77 6.78
N ASN A 88 0.60 14.63 8.03
CA ASN A 88 0.68 15.67 9.05
C ASN A 88 2.01 15.66 9.84
N THR A 89 2.98 14.84 9.47
CA THR A 89 4.31 14.83 10.09
C THR A 89 5.29 15.74 9.34
N LYS A 90 6.46 15.96 9.93
CA LYS A 90 7.51 16.78 9.30
C LYS A 90 8.07 16.05 8.06
N PRO A 91 8.36 16.78 6.95
CA PRO A 91 8.96 16.19 5.76
C PRO A 91 10.48 16.00 5.90
N ASP A 92 10.91 15.32 6.96
CA ASP A 92 12.32 15.09 7.30
C ASP A 92 12.76 13.62 7.09
N GLY A 93 11.84 12.75 6.67
CA GLY A 93 12.09 11.33 6.39
C GLY A 93 12.04 10.42 7.62
N TYR A 94 11.83 10.93 8.81
CA TYR A 94 11.75 10.12 10.03
C TYR A 94 10.37 9.55 10.33
N THR A 95 9.35 9.98 9.57
CA THR A 95 8.05 9.31 9.50
C THR A 95 7.71 9.08 8.05
N ILE A 96 7.66 7.82 7.67
CA ILE A 96 7.21 7.36 6.35
C ILE A 96 6.10 6.33 6.56
N GLY A 97 5.37 5.95 5.51
CA GLY A 97 4.29 4.99 5.69
C GLY A 97 4.01 4.14 4.47
N ALA A 98 3.42 2.98 4.72
CA ALA A 98 2.87 2.17 3.65
C ALA A 98 1.66 2.85 3.02
N CYS A 99 1.45 2.61 1.74
CA CYS A 99 0.24 2.94 1.02
C CYS A 99 -0.23 1.76 0.16
N SER A 100 -1.48 1.80 -0.21
CA SER A 100 -2.08 0.83 -1.11
C SER A 100 -2.90 1.55 -2.18
N ILE A 101 -3.33 0.80 -3.16
CA ILE A 101 -4.26 1.29 -4.18
C ILE A 101 -5.53 1.89 -3.54
N GLY A 102 -6.03 1.29 -2.44
CA GLY A 102 -7.20 1.78 -1.71
C GLY A 102 -6.99 3.19 -1.19
N SER A 103 -5.97 3.40 -0.34
CA SER A 103 -5.73 4.67 0.30
C SER A 103 -5.20 5.77 -0.63
N LEU A 104 -4.49 5.39 -1.72
CA LEU A 104 -3.81 6.37 -2.57
C LEU A 104 -4.58 6.71 -3.86
N LEU A 105 -5.42 5.81 -4.37
CA LEU A 105 -6.21 6.02 -5.59
C LEU A 105 -7.72 5.93 -5.35
N ILE A 106 -8.22 4.79 -4.84
CA ILE A 106 -9.65 4.52 -4.83
C ILE A 106 -10.39 5.45 -3.86
N SER A 107 -9.93 5.59 -2.61
CA SER A 107 -10.59 6.48 -1.65
C SER A 107 -10.63 7.93 -2.13
N PRO A 108 -9.55 8.53 -2.69
CA PRO A 108 -9.62 9.87 -3.29
C PRO A 108 -10.62 10.02 -4.45
N ILE A 109 -10.86 8.95 -5.24
CA ILE A 109 -11.82 8.98 -6.34
C ILE A 109 -13.27 8.94 -5.82
N VAL A 110 -13.56 8.09 -4.81
CA VAL A 110 -14.94 7.81 -4.37
C VAL A 110 -15.39 8.64 -3.18
N GLU A 111 -14.49 9.25 -2.46
CA GLU A 111 -14.77 10.06 -1.25
C GLU A 111 -14.42 11.54 -1.48
N PRO A 112 -15.34 12.34 -2.06
CA PRO A 112 -15.04 13.76 -2.38
C PRO A 112 -14.67 14.61 -1.15
N LYS A 113 -15.04 14.15 0.06
CA LYS A 113 -14.73 14.81 1.34
C LYS A 113 -13.47 14.30 2.02
N LEU A 114 -12.71 13.42 1.34
CA LEU A 114 -11.46 12.92 1.88
C LEU A 114 -10.50 14.11 2.11
N PRO A 115 -9.93 14.25 3.32
CA PRO A 115 -9.16 15.45 3.68
C PRO A 115 -7.72 15.45 3.13
N TYR A 116 -7.43 14.64 2.13
CA TYR A 116 -6.15 14.64 1.40
C TYR A 116 -6.33 14.23 -0.06
N LYS A 117 -5.37 14.59 -0.86
CA LYS A 117 -5.18 14.16 -2.26
C LYS A 117 -3.82 13.51 -2.40
N ARG A 118 -3.65 12.67 -3.43
CA ARG A 118 -2.34 12.07 -3.75
C ARG A 118 -1.23 13.12 -3.88
N SER A 119 -1.54 14.29 -4.45
CA SER A 119 -0.61 15.42 -4.59
C SER A 119 -0.14 16.05 -3.29
N ASP A 120 -0.72 15.70 -2.15
CA ASP A 120 -0.34 16.19 -0.83
C ASP A 120 0.71 15.30 -0.16
N LEU A 121 1.15 14.26 -0.84
CA LEU A 121 2.13 13.28 -0.39
C LEU A 121 3.33 13.22 -1.35
N THR A 122 4.47 12.80 -0.84
CA THR A 122 5.62 12.37 -1.64
C THR A 122 5.53 10.86 -1.80
N VAL A 123 5.48 10.39 -3.04
CA VAL A 123 5.60 8.97 -3.37
C VAL A 123 7.07 8.59 -3.30
N VAL A 124 7.42 7.61 -2.46
CA VAL A 124 8.80 7.12 -2.32
C VAL A 124 9.06 6.00 -3.31
N CYS A 125 8.26 4.95 -3.29
CA CYS A 125 8.37 3.83 -4.22
C CYS A 125 7.14 2.92 -4.16
N LYS A 126 6.95 2.10 -5.19
CA LYS A 126 6.19 0.85 -5.14
C LYS A 126 7.11 -0.25 -4.64
N THR A 127 6.61 -1.18 -3.86
CA THR A 127 7.43 -2.27 -3.29
C THR A 127 6.98 -3.64 -3.76
N ILE A 128 5.69 -3.87 -3.85
CA ILE A 128 5.11 -5.15 -4.23
C ILE A 128 3.92 -5.00 -5.17
N ASN A 129 3.69 -6.08 -5.89
CA ASN A 129 2.41 -6.40 -6.53
C ASN A 129 1.91 -7.71 -5.90
N TYR A 130 0.63 -7.77 -5.58
CA TYR A 130 0.02 -9.00 -5.07
C TYR A 130 -1.23 -9.36 -5.86
N PRO A 131 -1.33 -10.63 -6.27
CA PRO A 131 -2.45 -11.11 -7.05
C PRO A 131 -3.75 -11.03 -6.26
N MET A 132 -4.79 -10.53 -6.91
CA MET A 132 -6.17 -10.57 -6.44
C MET A 132 -6.85 -11.80 -7.02
N ALA A 133 -7.76 -12.43 -6.28
CA ALA A 133 -8.43 -13.63 -6.72
C ALA A 133 -9.93 -13.65 -6.43
N ILE A 134 -10.64 -14.46 -7.20
CA ILE A 134 -11.98 -14.94 -6.90
C ILE A 134 -11.85 -16.33 -6.29
N PHE A 135 -12.26 -16.45 -5.03
CA PHE A 135 -12.28 -17.71 -4.29
C PHE A 135 -13.72 -18.22 -4.12
N VAL A 136 -13.82 -19.53 -4.07
CA VAL A 136 -15.01 -20.27 -3.60
C VAL A 136 -14.61 -21.25 -2.52
N LYS A 137 -15.55 -21.74 -1.73
CA LYS A 137 -15.30 -22.82 -0.79
C LYS A 137 -14.81 -24.08 -1.54
N ALA A 138 -13.91 -24.86 -0.97
CA ALA A 138 -13.29 -25.99 -1.67
C ALA A 138 -14.30 -27.03 -2.16
N ASP A 139 -15.40 -27.23 -1.42
CA ASP A 139 -16.52 -28.14 -1.75
C ASP A 139 -17.62 -27.49 -2.61
N ALA A 140 -17.43 -26.23 -3.04
CA ALA A 140 -18.37 -25.57 -3.94
C ALA A 140 -18.48 -26.32 -5.28
N PRO A 141 -19.66 -26.30 -5.93
CA PRO A 141 -19.90 -27.04 -7.16
C PRO A 141 -19.05 -26.53 -8.34
N TRP A 142 -18.63 -25.27 -8.30
CA TRP A 142 -17.84 -24.63 -9.35
C TRP A 142 -16.35 -24.94 -9.18
N LYS A 143 -15.75 -25.54 -10.20
CA LYS A 143 -14.31 -25.85 -10.26
C LYS A 143 -13.53 -24.86 -11.12
N THR A 144 -14.22 -24.14 -11.98
CA THR A 144 -13.65 -23.14 -12.90
C THR A 144 -14.41 -21.83 -12.83
N LEU A 145 -13.74 -20.74 -13.23
CA LEU A 145 -14.38 -19.41 -13.32
C LEU A 145 -15.54 -19.41 -14.32
N LYS A 146 -15.40 -20.20 -15.40
CA LYS A 146 -16.46 -20.34 -16.41
C LYS A 146 -17.72 -20.96 -15.82
N GLU A 147 -17.61 -22.03 -15.05
CA GLU A 147 -18.77 -22.69 -14.40
C GLU A 147 -19.48 -21.71 -13.44
N LEU A 148 -18.73 -20.92 -12.68
CA LEU A 148 -19.28 -19.88 -11.80
C LEU A 148 -20.01 -18.80 -12.61
N ALA A 149 -19.43 -18.32 -13.71
CA ALA A 149 -20.03 -17.32 -14.57
C ALA A 149 -21.31 -17.84 -15.25
N ASP A 150 -21.31 -19.07 -15.74
CA ASP A 150 -22.46 -19.71 -16.34
C ASP A 150 -23.61 -19.88 -15.34
N TYR A 151 -23.30 -20.30 -14.12
CA TYR A 151 -24.29 -20.35 -13.04
C TYR A 151 -24.87 -18.96 -12.72
N ALA A 152 -24.02 -17.93 -12.62
CA ALA A 152 -24.46 -16.57 -12.33
C ALA A 152 -25.42 -16.02 -13.40
N ARG A 153 -25.19 -16.34 -14.69
CA ARG A 153 -26.10 -15.96 -15.82
C ARG A 153 -27.46 -16.64 -15.70
N GLN A 154 -27.49 -17.93 -15.34
CA GLN A 154 -28.71 -18.69 -15.21
C GLN A 154 -29.48 -18.36 -13.92
N ASN A 155 -28.81 -17.83 -12.92
CA ASN A 155 -29.33 -17.56 -11.59
C ASN A 155 -29.00 -16.13 -11.13
N PRO A 156 -29.54 -15.09 -11.78
CA PRO A 156 -29.19 -13.71 -11.45
C PRO A 156 -29.57 -13.36 -10.01
N GLY A 157 -28.62 -12.71 -9.29
CA GLY A 157 -28.81 -12.30 -7.90
C GLY A 157 -28.75 -13.41 -6.86
N LYS A 158 -28.42 -14.66 -7.23
CA LYS A 158 -28.29 -15.77 -6.28
C LYS A 158 -26.90 -15.88 -5.66
N LEU A 159 -25.85 -15.40 -6.36
CA LEU A 159 -24.50 -15.39 -5.83
C LEU A 159 -24.22 -14.13 -5.03
N ARG A 160 -23.61 -14.30 -3.88
CA ARG A 160 -23.12 -13.24 -3.00
C ARG A 160 -21.61 -13.31 -2.93
N ALA A 161 -20.95 -12.16 -3.09
CA ALA A 161 -19.51 -12.05 -2.99
C ALA A 161 -19.14 -11.20 -1.77
N THR A 162 -18.36 -11.74 -0.85
CA THR A 162 -17.77 -10.92 0.21
C THR A 162 -16.61 -10.11 -0.35
N VAL A 163 -16.57 -8.83 0.02
CA VAL A 163 -15.56 -7.85 -0.43
C VAL A 163 -15.11 -7.00 0.75
N GLY A 164 -13.84 -6.63 0.79
CA GLY A 164 -13.22 -5.87 1.88
C GLY A 164 -13.62 -4.39 1.92
N GLY A 165 -14.92 -4.11 1.87
CA GLY A 165 -15.48 -2.77 1.80
C GLY A 165 -16.04 -2.45 0.40
N PRO A 166 -16.95 -1.47 0.29
CA PRO A 166 -17.67 -1.19 -0.96
C PRO A 166 -16.78 -0.57 -2.05
N THR A 167 -15.67 0.03 -1.67
CA THR A 167 -14.78 0.81 -2.55
C THR A 167 -13.34 0.26 -2.60
N GLY A 168 -13.10 -0.89 -2.00
CA GLY A 168 -11.77 -1.54 -2.01
C GLY A 168 -11.47 -2.27 -3.32
N ALA A 169 -10.21 -2.61 -3.55
CA ALA A 169 -9.78 -3.42 -4.70
C ALA A 169 -10.56 -4.75 -4.83
N PRO A 170 -10.92 -5.46 -3.74
CA PRO A 170 -11.77 -6.65 -3.83
C PRO A 170 -13.15 -6.39 -4.46
N ALA A 171 -13.80 -5.27 -4.10
CA ALA A 171 -15.07 -4.90 -4.69
C ALA A 171 -14.95 -4.60 -6.18
N LEU A 172 -13.91 -3.84 -6.54
CA LEU A 172 -13.64 -3.48 -7.95
C LEU A 172 -13.29 -4.72 -8.79
N LEU A 173 -12.62 -5.72 -8.21
CA LEU A 173 -12.35 -6.99 -8.89
C LEU A 173 -13.67 -7.69 -9.25
N VAL A 174 -14.60 -7.81 -8.30
CA VAL A 174 -15.92 -8.43 -8.55
C VAL A 174 -16.67 -7.63 -9.62
N GLU A 175 -16.69 -6.30 -9.53
CA GLU A 175 -17.38 -5.46 -10.52
C GLU A 175 -16.74 -5.59 -11.92
N SER A 176 -15.41 -5.58 -12.00
CA SER A 176 -14.70 -5.83 -13.26
C SER A 176 -15.04 -7.21 -13.82
N PHE A 177 -15.02 -8.25 -12.98
CA PHE A 177 -15.44 -9.61 -13.39
C PHE A 177 -16.88 -9.64 -13.91
N LYS A 178 -17.83 -9.01 -13.20
CA LYS A 178 -19.24 -8.94 -13.62
C LYS A 178 -19.39 -8.29 -15.02
N ILE A 179 -18.69 -7.17 -15.24
CA ILE A 179 -18.73 -6.44 -16.51
C ILE A 179 -18.11 -7.30 -17.64
N GLN A 180 -16.90 -7.79 -17.44
CA GLN A 180 -16.15 -8.52 -18.47
C GLN A 180 -16.77 -9.90 -18.80
N ALA A 181 -17.46 -10.50 -17.85
CA ALA A 181 -18.20 -11.75 -18.07
C ALA A 181 -19.59 -11.57 -18.66
N GLY A 182 -19.95 -10.36 -19.15
CA GLY A 182 -21.21 -10.09 -19.88
C GLY A 182 -22.36 -9.58 -18.99
N GLY A 183 -22.08 -8.87 -17.91
CA GLY A 183 -23.08 -8.20 -17.08
C GLY A 183 -23.73 -9.14 -16.03
N LEU A 184 -22.90 -9.89 -15.29
CA LEU A 184 -23.40 -10.81 -14.26
C LEU A 184 -24.07 -10.04 -13.10
N ASN A 185 -25.15 -10.61 -12.54
CA ASN A 185 -25.79 -10.10 -11.34
C ASN A 185 -25.28 -10.89 -10.12
N ILE A 186 -24.23 -10.37 -9.47
CA ILE A 186 -23.64 -10.91 -8.23
C ILE A 186 -23.77 -9.81 -7.17
N ILE A 187 -24.23 -10.15 -5.97
CA ILE A 187 -24.45 -9.20 -4.87
C ILE A 187 -23.18 -9.05 -4.05
N ASN A 188 -22.64 -7.83 -3.95
CA ASN A 188 -21.51 -7.55 -3.08
C ASN A 188 -21.97 -7.42 -1.63
N ILE A 189 -21.33 -8.16 -0.72
CA ILE A 189 -21.54 -8.10 0.72
C ILE A 189 -20.29 -7.49 1.36
N PRO A 190 -20.33 -6.23 1.79
CA PRO A 190 -19.20 -5.58 2.41
C PRO A 190 -18.78 -6.27 3.72
N SER A 191 -17.49 -6.38 3.95
CA SER A 191 -16.87 -6.94 5.16
C SER A 191 -15.78 -6.04 5.71
N LYS A 192 -15.26 -6.38 6.90
CA LYS A 192 -14.19 -5.59 7.55
C LYS A 192 -12.77 -5.96 7.06
N GLY A 193 -12.63 -6.96 6.17
CA GLY A 193 -11.35 -7.43 5.66
C GLY A 193 -11.16 -8.94 5.78
N GLY A 194 -9.97 -9.44 5.46
CA GLY A 194 -9.64 -10.84 5.25
C GLY A 194 -10.21 -11.82 6.28
N ALA A 195 -10.00 -11.61 7.58
CA ALA A 195 -10.51 -12.54 8.61
C ALA A 195 -12.05 -12.67 8.59
N SER A 196 -12.79 -11.58 8.35
CA SER A 196 -14.25 -11.62 8.24
C SER A 196 -14.71 -12.21 6.90
N GLN A 197 -13.93 -12.03 5.84
CA GLN A 197 -14.17 -12.65 4.53
C GLN A 197 -13.96 -14.15 4.60
N ALA A 198 -12.85 -14.60 5.21
CA ALA A 198 -12.58 -16.01 5.47
C ALA A 198 -13.72 -16.69 6.29
N THR A 199 -14.20 -16.03 7.34
CA THR A 199 -15.32 -16.52 8.14
C THR A 199 -16.59 -16.63 7.31
N ALA A 200 -16.90 -15.63 6.49
CA ALA A 200 -18.10 -15.60 5.66
C ALA A 200 -18.13 -16.72 4.62
N ILE A 201 -17.02 -16.96 3.92
CA ILE A 201 -16.94 -18.01 2.90
C ILE A 201 -16.94 -19.41 3.52
N LEU A 202 -16.18 -19.63 4.59
CA LEU A 202 -16.13 -20.93 5.26
C LEU A 202 -17.45 -21.30 5.93
N GLY A 203 -18.17 -20.30 6.46
CA GLY A 203 -19.49 -20.48 7.06
C GLY A 203 -20.63 -20.64 6.05
N GLY A 204 -20.37 -20.48 4.74
CA GLY A 204 -21.41 -20.57 3.70
C GLY A 204 -22.38 -19.38 3.70
N HIS A 205 -21.98 -18.25 4.30
CA HIS A 205 -22.78 -17.02 4.29
C HIS A 205 -22.70 -16.30 2.95
N VAL A 206 -21.69 -16.60 2.16
CA VAL A 206 -21.47 -16.12 0.80
C VAL A 206 -20.90 -17.26 -0.05
N GLU A 207 -21.09 -17.18 -1.36
CA GLU A 207 -20.62 -18.16 -2.33
C GLU A 207 -19.23 -17.81 -2.87
N ILE A 208 -18.88 -16.53 -2.86
CA ILE A 208 -17.65 -15.98 -3.45
C ILE A 208 -16.94 -15.14 -2.39
N CYS A 209 -15.59 -15.27 -2.34
CA CYS A 209 -14.72 -14.34 -1.66
C CYS A 209 -13.81 -13.67 -2.71
N SER A 210 -13.74 -12.35 -2.68
CA SER A 210 -12.78 -11.58 -3.47
C SER A 210 -11.75 -10.97 -2.52
N ASP A 211 -10.50 -11.40 -2.63
CA ASP A 211 -9.44 -10.93 -1.73
C ASP A 211 -8.05 -11.08 -2.38
N PRO A 212 -6.99 -10.41 -1.86
CA PRO A 212 -5.61 -10.77 -2.16
C PRO A 212 -5.34 -12.24 -1.86
N VAL A 213 -4.60 -12.92 -2.73
CA VAL A 213 -4.19 -14.32 -2.47
C VAL A 213 -3.40 -14.42 -1.16
N ALA A 214 -2.59 -13.43 -0.86
CA ALA A 214 -1.83 -13.34 0.39
C ALA A 214 -2.71 -13.42 1.66
N ALA A 215 -3.93 -12.85 1.63
CA ALA A 215 -4.84 -12.89 2.76
C ALA A 215 -5.44 -14.30 2.99
N GLU A 216 -5.60 -15.06 1.90
CA GLU A 216 -6.24 -16.37 1.91
C GLU A 216 -5.26 -17.54 1.72
N VAL A 217 -3.95 -17.27 1.69
CA VAL A 217 -2.91 -18.27 1.38
C VAL A 217 -2.93 -19.47 2.32
N SER A 218 -3.21 -19.25 3.59
CA SER A 218 -3.31 -20.34 4.59
C SER A 218 -4.51 -21.24 4.32
N LEU A 219 -5.66 -20.68 3.96
CA LEU A 219 -6.86 -21.46 3.61
C LEU A 219 -6.69 -22.19 2.28
N LEU A 220 -6.00 -21.57 1.33
CA LEU A 220 -5.67 -22.17 0.04
C LEU A 220 -4.75 -23.37 0.22
N LYS A 221 -3.67 -23.23 0.99
CA LYS A 221 -2.75 -24.33 1.35
C LYS A 221 -3.43 -25.45 2.13
N ALA A 222 -4.39 -25.10 3.00
CA ALA A 222 -5.18 -26.09 3.76
C ALA A 222 -6.29 -26.74 2.93
N GLY A 223 -6.46 -26.39 1.65
CA GLY A 223 -7.51 -26.92 0.79
C GLY A 223 -8.93 -26.57 1.25
N ARG A 224 -9.11 -25.48 1.99
CA ARG A 224 -10.43 -25.04 2.51
C ARG A 224 -11.16 -24.14 1.51
N VAL A 225 -10.41 -23.43 0.65
CA VAL A 225 -10.92 -22.62 -0.44
C VAL A 225 -10.22 -23.01 -1.75
N ARG A 226 -10.84 -22.65 -2.87
CA ARG A 226 -10.30 -22.79 -4.22
C ARG A 226 -10.29 -21.42 -4.88
N ALA A 227 -9.14 -21.00 -5.42
CA ALA A 227 -9.06 -19.84 -6.29
C ALA A 227 -9.47 -20.27 -7.72
N LEU A 228 -10.45 -19.61 -8.30
CA LEU A 228 -10.95 -19.89 -9.65
C LEU A 228 -10.20 -19.11 -10.71
N ALA A 229 -9.75 -17.90 -10.39
CA ALA A 229 -8.88 -17.08 -11.22
C ALA A 229 -8.20 -16.01 -10.40
N THR A 230 -7.07 -15.51 -10.91
CA THR A 230 -6.26 -14.45 -10.30
C THR A 230 -5.94 -13.34 -11.31
N SER A 231 -5.66 -12.14 -10.81
CA SER A 231 -5.28 -11.00 -11.66
C SER A 231 -3.90 -11.16 -12.30
N ASN A 232 -3.00 -11.87 -11.65
CA ASN A 232 -1.63 -12.14 -12.10
C ASN A 232 -1.19 -13.54 -11.64
N LYS A 233 -0.12 -14.09 -12.20
CA LYS A 233 0.47 -15.35 -11.70
C LYS A 233 0.85 -15.25 -10.23
N VAL A 234 0.58 -16.32 -9.49
CA VAL A 234 0.78 -16.40 -8.04
C VAL A 234 2.03 -17.21 -7.73
N PRO A 235 3.01 -16.64 -6.99
CA PRO A 235 4.15 -17.40 -6.51
C PRO A 235 3.70 -18.62 -5.69
N GLY A 236 4.26 -19.77 -5.98
CA GLY A 236 3.95 -21.03 -5.29
C GLY A 236 2.62 -21.70 -5.67
N PHE A 237 1.83 -21.12 -6.59
CA PHE A 237 0.56 -21.67 -7.06
C PHE A 237 0.42 -21.51 -8.59
N PRO A 238 1.33 -22.12 -9.39
CA PRO A 238 1.33 -21.96 -10.85
C PRO A 238 0.09 -22.54 -11.53
N GLU A 239 -0.62 -23.44 -10.86
CA GLU A 239 -1.85 -24.09 -11.33
C GLU A 239 -3.06 -23.15 -11.33
N ILE A 240 -3.05 -22.04 -10.58
CA ILE A 240 -4.17 -21.11 -10.56
C ILE A 240 -4.13 -20.27 -11.84
N PRO A 241 -5.18 -20.29 -12.67
CA PRO A 241 -5.21 -19.52 -13.90
C PRO A 241 -5.37 -18.03 -13.62
N THR A 242 -4.84 -17.20 -14.49
CA THR A 242 -5.22 -15.78 -14.54
C THR A 242 -6.65 -15.63 -15.09
N PHE A 243 -7.28 -14.47 -14.90
CA PHE A 243 -8.61 -14.19 -15.50
C PHE A 243 -8.59 -14.34 -17.01
N GLU A 244 -7.50 -13.95 -17.67
CA GLU A 244 -7.32 -14.11 -19.11
C GLU A 244 -7.28 -15.60 -19.50
N GLU A 245 -6.46 -16.42 -18.82
CA GLU A 245 -6.38 -17.86 -19.02
C GLU A 245 -7.68 -18.60 -18.68
N ALA A 246 -8.47 -18.05 -17.74
CA ALA A 246 -9.79 -18.54 -17.38
C ALA A 246 -10.92 -18.08 -18.34
N GLY A 247 -10.58 -17.39 -19.43
CA GLY A 247 -11.51 -16.98 -20.48
C GLY A 247 -12.31 -15.71 -20.17
N VAL A 248 -11.85 -14.88 -19.23
CA VAL A 248 -12.45 -13.58 -18.91
C VAL A 248 -11.39 -12.48 -19.03
N PRO A 249 -10.95 -12.16 -20.27
CA PRO A 249 -9.94 -11.12 -20.47
C PRO A 249 -10.48 -9.73 -20.06
N GLY A 250 -9.55 -8.82 -19.73
CA GLY A 250 -9.90 -7.45 -19.36
C GLY A 250 -10.22 -7.24 -17.88
N VAL A 251 -10.18 -8.29 -17.04
CA VAL A 251 -10.17 -8.14 -15.58
C VAL A 251 -8.75 -7.81 -15.14
N THR A 252 -8.44 -6.52 -15.07
CA THR A 252 -7.08 -6.00 -14.84
C THR A 252 -6.88 -5.42 -13.44
N VAL A 253 -7.85 -5.60 -12.54
CA VAL A 253 -7.75 -5.11 -11.16
C VAL A 253 -6.68 -5.93 -10.45
N SER A 254 -5.49 -5.34 -10.32
CA SER A 254 -4.39 -5.85 -9.50
C SER A 254 -4.27 -5.00 -8.25
N SER A 255 -3.56 -5.47 -7.27
CA SER A 255 -3.28 -4.70 -6.08
C SER A 255 -1.78 -4.58 -5.85
N TRP A 256 -1.38 -3.46 -5.29
CA TRP A 256 0.01 -3.15 -4.99
C TRP A 256 0.11 -2.43 -3.65
N ALA A 257 1.30 -2.45 -3.10
CA ALA A 257 1.66 -1.59 -1.99
C ALA A 257 2.94 -0.82 -2.31
N GLY A 258 3.06 0.33 -1.69
CA GLY A 258 4.20 1.21 -1.82
C GLY A 258 4.46 1.98 -0.54
N VAL A 259 5.33 2.96 -0.65
CA VAL A 259 5.78 3.81 0.46
C VAL A 259 5.55 5.27 0.11
N ILE A 260 5.03 6.01 1.07
CA ILE A 260 4.78 7.45 1.00
C ILE A 260 5.48 8.18 2.14
N ALA A 261 5.67 9.46 1.95
CA ALA A 261 6.19 10.41 2.93
C ALA A 261 5.37 11.71 2.88
N PRO A 262 5.53 12.62 3.84
CA PRO A 262 4.94 13.96 3.77
C PRO A 262 5.40 14.70 2.51
N LYS A 263 4.57 15.63 2.04
CA LYS A 263 4.88 16.49 0.90
C LYS A 263 6.18 17.26 1.11
N ALA A 264 6.90 17.50 0.01
CA ALA A 264 8.13 18.28 -0.01
C ALA A 264 9.30 17.65 0.79
N LEU A 265 9.37 16.31 0.80
CA LEU A 265 10.52 15.60 1.34
C LEU A 265 11.80 16.06 0.61
N PRO A 266 12.89 16.45 1.31
CA PRO A 266 14.13 16.87 0.65
C PRO A 266 14.70 15.77 -0.25
N LYS A 267 15.17 16.16 -1.45
CA LYS A 267 15.65 15.20 -2.44
C LYS A 267 16.72 14.23 -1.91
N PRO A 268 17.74 14.64 -1.13
CA PRO A 268 18.73 13.70 -0.59
C PRO A 268 18.12 12.66 0.36
N VAL A 269 17.08 13.04 1.10
CA VAL A 269 16.35 12.13 1.99
C VAL A 269 15.54 11.13 1.17
N LEU A 270 14.82 11.61 0.15
CA LEU A 270 14.07 10.75 -0.78
C LEU A 270 15.00 9.76 -1.47
N ASP A 271 16.11 10.21 -2.04
CA ASP A 271 17.06 9.36 -2.75
C ASP A 271 17.63 8.25 -1.84
N LYS A 272 17.92 8.59 -0.58
CA LYS A 272 18.40 7.61 0.42
C LYS A 272 17.36 6.55 0.75
N LEU A 273 16.09 6.96 0.94
CA LEU A 273 14.98 6.03 1.17
C LEU A 273 14.74 5.14 -0.05
N VAL A 274 14.64 5.72 -1.25
CA VAL A 274 14.47 4.98 -2.51
C VAL A 274 15.53 3.92 -2.69
N SER A 275 16.82 4.28 -2.50
CA SER A 275 17.95 3.35 -2.59
C SER A 275 17.85 2.20 -1.59
N ALA A 276 17.40 2.47 -0.36
CA ALA A 276 17.24 1.43 0.66
C ALA A 276 16.13 0.44 0.28
N PHE A 277 14.97 0.91 -0.18
CA PHE A 277 13.87 0.07 -0.63
C PHE A 277 14.22 -0.70 -1.92
N GLU A 278 14.93 -0.07 -2.85
CA GLU A 278 15.40 -0.74 -4.07
C GLU A 278 16.34 -1.89 -3.74
N THR A 279 17.30 -1.67 -2.84
CA THR A 279 18.22 -2.71 -2.36
C THR A 279 17.47 -3.84 -1.69
N ALA A 280 16.50 -3.52 -0.82
CA ALA A 280 15.67 -4.53 -0.16
C ALA A 280 14.84 -5.35 -1.16
N SER A 281 14.24 -4.70 -2.18
CA SER A 281 13.43 -5.37 -3.20
C SER A 281 14.22 -6.36 -4.07
N LYS A 282 15.52 -6.18 -4.20
CA LYS A 282 16.42 -7.05 -4.95
C LYS A 282 17.05 -8.14 -4.10
N ASN A 283 16.85 -8.11 -2.77
CA ASN A 283 17.42 -9.09 -1.85
C ASN A 283 16.70 -10.45 -1.99
N PRO A 284 17.43 -11.55 -2.31
CA PRO A 284 16.81 -12.87 -2.47
C PRO A 284 16.02 -13.34 -1.25
N ALA A 285 16.49 -13.04 -0.02
CA ALA A 285 15.79 -13.42 1.19
C ALA A 285 14.45 -12.68 1.36
N VAL A 286 14.39 -11.40 0.93
CA VAL A 286 13.14 -10.61 0.92
C VAL A 286 12.18 -11.18 -0.12
N ILE A 287 12.67 -11.48 -1.32
CA ILE A 287 11.88 -12.07 -2.41
C ILE A 287 11.29 -13.41 -1.96
N GLU A 288 12.10 -14.27 -1.32
CA GLU A 288 11.63 -15.55 -0.81
C GLU A 288 10.55 -15.39 0.26
N GLN A 289 10.72 -14.44 1.19
CA GLN A 289 9.71 -14.15 2.21
C GLN A 289 8.40 -13.67 1.57
N LEU A 290 8.47 -12.75 0.60
CA LEU A 290 7.30 -12.28 -0.13
C LEU A 290 6.59 -13.42 -0.87
N HIS A 291 7.35 -14.31 -1.54
CA HIS A 291 6.79 -15.45 -2.25
C HIS A 291 6.07 -16.44 -1.32
N ARG A 292 6.57 -16.64 -0.08
CA ARG A 292 5.86 -17.47 0.93
C ARG A 292 4.48 -16.92 1.26
N GLU A 293 4.32 -15.59 1.17
CA GLU A 293 3.07 -14.86 1.40
C GLU A 293 2.30 -14.58 0.08
N ALA A 294 2.63 -15.29 -1.00
CA ALA A 294 2.03 -15.12 -2.33
C ALA A 294 2.09 -13.67 -2.86
N MET A 295 3.15 -12.95 -2.53
CA MET A 295 3.42 -11.59 -3.00
C MET A 295 4.63 -11.59 -3.95
N ASN A 296 4.63 -10.65 -4.91
CA ASN A 296 5.79 -10.44 -5.80
C ASN A 296 6.50 -9.14 -5.43
N ALA A 297 7.83 -9.16 -5.32
CA ALA A 297 8.61 -7.94 -5.32
C ALA A 297 8.42 -7.24 -6.67
N ASP A 298 8.02 -5.97 -6.64
CA ASP A 298 7.75 -5.17 -7.84
C ASP A 298 8.12 -3.72 -7.56
N PHE A 299 9.43 -3.46 -7.61
CA PHE A 299 9.95 -2.15 -7.29
C PHE A 299 9.80 -1.18 -8.47
N LEU A 300 9.18 -0.04 -8.17
CA LEU A 300 9.21 1.13 -9.04
C LEU A 300 9.66 2.35 -8.21
N GLY A 301 10.68 3.05 -8.70
CA GLY A 301 11.06 4.35 -8.14
C GLY A 301 9.98 5.42 -8.34
N PRO A 302 10.15 6.60 -7.75
CA PRO A 302 9.10 7.63 -7.66
C PRO A 302 8.46 7.97 -9.01
N ASP A 303 9.27 8.28 -10.02
CA ASP A 303 8.78 8.75 -11.33
C ASP A 303 8.00 7.65 -12.08
N ALA A 304 8.51 6.41 -12.06
CA ALA A 304 7.86 5.29 -12.70
C ALA A 304 6.55 4.93 -11.98
N PHE A 305 6.54 5.01 -10.66
CA PHE A 305 5.34 4.74 -9.87
C PHE A 305 4.29 5.84 -10.06
N LEU A 306 4.67 7.11 -10.11
CA LEU A 306 3.73 8.20 -10.41
C LEU A 306 3.06 8.02 -11.77
N LYS A 307 3.81 7.62 -12.82
CA LYS A 307 3.24 7.32 -14.14
C LYS A 307 2.23 6.16 -14.10
N GLN A 308 2.52 5.12 -13.32
CA GLN A 308 1.57 4.02 -13.11
C GLN A 308 0.31 4.53 -12.42
N LEU A 309 0.45 5.32 -11.35
CA LEU A 309 -0.67 5.88 -10.59
C LEU A 309 -1.59 6.76 -11.46
N GLU A 310 -1.02 7.58 -12.35
CA GLU A 310 -1.80 8.41 -13.29
C GLU A 310 -2.63 7.57 -14.26
N LYS A 311 -2.04 6.52 -14.82
CA LYS A 311 -2.74 5.58 -15.71
C LYS A 311 -3.86 4.83 -14.97
N GLU A 312 -3.57 4.37 -13.77
CA GLU A 312 -4.53 3.61 -12.96
C GLU A 312 -5.68 4.49 -12.45
N GLU A 313 -5.41 5.76 -12.11
CA GLU A 313 -6.44 6.70 -11.69
C GLU A 313 -7.52 6.89 -12.78
N GLN A 314 -7.10 7.01 -14.04
CA GLN A 314 -8.03 7.09 -15.18
C GLN A 314 -8.87 5.82 -15.29
N MET A 315 -8.21 4.64 -15.27
CA MET A 315 -8.88 3.34 -15.37
C MET A 315 -9.88 3.12 -14.22
N TYR A 316 -9.47 3.36 -12.97
CA TYR A 316 -10.36 3.17 -11.82
C TYR A 316 -11.49 4.18 -11.78
N THR A 317 -11.27 5.42 -12.22
CA THR A 317 -12.35 6.41 -12.36
C THR A 317 -13.45 5.92 -13.32
N GLU A 318 -13.06 5.31 -14.44
CA GLU A 318 -14.03 4.72 -15.38
C GLU A 318 -14.77 3.52 -14.76
N ILE A 319 -14.08 2.61 -14.07
CA ILE A 319 -14.72 1.47 -13.41
C ILE A 319 -15.70 1.97 -12.34
N VAL A 320 -15.26 2.86 -11.48
CA VAL A 320 -16.04 3.41 -10.35
C VAL A 320 -17.30 4.12 -10.87
N ARG A 321 -17.20 4.83 -12.02
CA ARG A 321 -18.34 5.46 -12.70
C ARG A 321 -19.30 4.42 -13.29
N LYS A 322 -18.78 3.39 -13.97
CA LYS A 322 -19.61 2.33 -14.56
C LYS A 322 -20.39 1.54 -13.50
N VAL A 323 -19.84 1.38 -12.29
CA VAL A 323 -20.53 0.70 -11.19
C VAL A 323 -21.39 1.63 -10.34
N GLY A 324 -21.50 2.91 -10.70
CA GLY A 324 -22.40 3.88 -10.05
C GLY A 324 -21.94 4.39 -8.70
N LEU A 325 -20.65 4.23 -8.35
CA LEU A 325 -20.09 4.74 -7.09
C LEU A 325 -19.81 6.26 -7.16
N ILE A 326 -19.64 6.80 -8.35
CA ILE A 326 -19.56 8.23 -8.63
C ILE A 326 -20.41 8.58 -9.86
N LYS A 327 -20.81 9.87 -9.97
CA LYS A 327 -21.58 10.41 -11.11
C LYS A 327 -20.69 10.67 -12.32
#